data_a2a03f9ea7368bc12d2199014b45550a
#
_entry.id   a2a03f9ea7368bc12d2199014b45550a
#
_cell.length_a   1.000
_cell.length_b   1.000
_cell.length_c   1.000
_cell.angle_alpha   90.00
_cell.angle_beta   90.00
_cell.angle_gamma   90.00
#
_symmetry.space_group_name_H-M   'P 1'
#
loop_
_entity.id
_entity.type
_entity.pdbx_description
1 polymer ?
#
loop_
_entity_poly.entity_id
_entity_poly.type
_entity_poly.pdbx_seq_one_letter_code
_entity_poly.pdbx_strand_id
1 'polypeptide(L)'
;MDGPPDARGVGRVCHHDRMLQTLAVAGYRSLRDVVVPLGGLTVITGPNGSGKSNLYRALRLLAAAARGEVVGAVAREGGLPSVLWAGPENGGTQGTVRRGPIALRLGFSSDELGYLIDLGIPQSDPSVANPFARDPEIKREQVFAGPVAKPAALLIDRRRQSTRVREGGWTELDQRLAPYESIVTDLADGDTAPELLALRRTMGAWRFYDHFRVDAEAPARRPQVGTRTQTLSHDGATLAATWATIVDAGHGDALDRAVRDAFPGSRVEVQANEGLFRLVLHQSGLLRPLEAAELSDGTLRYLLLCAALLPARPAPLLLLNEPEASLHVSLLEPLARLIQHAAQHTQVLVVSHARELVEALPATARVELRKDQNGTAVVGQGFMDVPAWHWGSR
;
A
#
# COMPACT_ATOMS: atom_id res chain seq x y z
N MET A 1 55.55 8.92 -2.85
CA MET A 1 54.60 8.55 -3.92
C MET A 1 53.53 7.69 -3.26
N ASP A 2 52.55 8.35 -2.68
CA ASP A 2 51.41 7.67 -2.02
C ASP A 2 50.24 7.72 -2.97
N GLY A 3 49.74 6.54 -3.34
CA GLY A 3 48.55 6.38 -4.16
C GLY A 3 47.27 6.77 -3.41
N PRO A 4 46.17 7.12 -4.11
CA PRO A 4 44.93 7.55 -3.46
C PRO A 4 44.24 6.37 -2.77
N PRO A 5 43.55 6.60 -1.66
CA PRO A 5 42.83 5.56 -0.91
C PRO A 5 41.63 5.07 -1.69
N ASP A 6 41.54 3.76 -1.72
CA ASP A 6 40.50 2.91 -2.30
C ASP A 6 39.09 3.35 -1.82
N ALA A 7 38.23 3.67 -2.78
CA ALA A 7 36.82 3.97 -2.55
C ALA A 7 36.09 2.67 -2.15
N ARG A 8 36.03 2.39 -0.85
CA ARG A 8 35.27 1.26 -0.30
C ARG A 8 33.79 1.45 -0.57
N GLY A 9 33.26 0.45 -1.20
CA GLY A 9 31.93 0.31 -1.71
C GLY A 9 30.82 0.84 -0.82
N VAL A 10 30.01 1.68 -1.41
CA VAL A 10 28.65 1.93 -0.95
C VAL A 10 27.93 0.58 -1.06
N GLY A 11 27.73 -0.07 0.09
CA GLY A 11 27.01 -1.34 0.15
C GLY A 11 25.67 -1.20 -0.54
N ARG A 12 25.42 -2.04 -1.55
CA ARG A 12 24.06 -2.28 -2.07
C ARG A 12 23.23 -2.72 -0.88
N VAL A 13 22.42 -1.81 -0.35
CA VAL A 13 21.35 -2.17 0.58
C VAL A 13 20.44 -3.10 -0.20
N CYS A 14 20.46 -4.38 0.13
CA CYS A 14 19.61 -5.38 -0.50
C CYS A 14 18.14 -4.96 -0.23
N HIS A 15 17.36 -4.73 -1.28
CA HIS A 15 15.93 -4.39 -1.20
C HIS A 15 15.08 -5.45 -0.47
N HIS A 16 15.65 -6.63 -0.18
CA HIS A 16 14.96 -7.75 0.47
C HIS A 16 14.66 -7.50 1.96
N ASP A 17 15.50 -6.73 2.68
CA ASP A 17 15.41 -6.60 4.14
C ASP A 17 14.22 -5.77 4.65
N ARG A 18 13.51 -5.07 3.74
CA ARG A 18 12.38 -4.18 4.08
C ARG A 18 11.04 -4.60 3.48
N MET A 19 10.96 -5.78 2.88
CA MET A 19 9.70 -6.28 2.33
C MET A 19 8.77 -6.74 3.44
N LEU A 20 7.49 -6.39 3.32
CA LEU A 20 6.47 -6.92 4.20
C LEU A 20 6.33 -8.43 3.96
N GLN A 21 6.42 -9.20 5.03
CA GLN A 21 6.23 -10.66 4.98
C GLN A 21 4.83 -11.07 5.37
N THR A 22 4.20 -10.30 6.24
CA THR A 22 2.89 -10.62 6.78
C THR A 22 2.04 -9.38 6.88
N LEU A 23 0.78 -9.48 6.48
CA LEU A 23 -0.28 -8.53 6.78
C LEU A 23 -1.30 -9.20 7.69
N ALA A 24 -1.59 -8.63 8.83
CA ALA A 24 -2.62 -9.09 9.75
C ALA A 24 -3.72 -8.05 9.92
N VAL A 25 -4.97 -8.49 9.85
CA VAL A 25 -6.16 -7.64 9.96
C VAL A 25 -7.21 -8.35 10.81
N ALA A 26 -7.68 -7.71 11.87
CA ALA A 26 -8.76 -8.24 12.67
C ALA A 26 -9.84 -7.19 12.93
N GLY A 27 -11.11 -7.60 12.82
CA GLY A 27 -12.24 -6.76 13.11
C GLY A 27 -12.61 -5.72 12.05
N TYR A 28 -12.13 -5.85 10.83
CA TYR A 28 -12.38 -4.90 9.74
C TYR A 28 -13.35 -5.47 8.69
N ARG A 29 -14.55 -4.93 8.61
CA ARG A 29 -15.60 -5.29 7.61
C ARG A 29 -15.83 -6.81 7.54
N SER A 30 -15.39 -7.47 6.46
CA SER A 30 -15.45 -8.94 6.30
C SER A 30 -14.23 -9.68 6.87
N LEU A 31 -13.18 -8.96 7.25
CA LEU A 31 -11.94 -9.52 7.80
C LEU A 31 -12.08 -9.64 9.32
N ARG A 32 -12.50 -10.81 9.78
CA ARG A 32 -12.70 -11.08 11.20
C ARG A 32 -11.38 -11.22 11.94
N ASP A 33 -10.52 -12.11 11.44
CA ASP A 33 -9.14 -12.30 11.87
C ASP A 33 -8.40 -13.02 10.75
N VAL A 34 -7.64 -12.28 9.97
CA VAL A 34 -7.00 -12.77 8.74
C VAL A 34 -5.53 -12.40 8.77
N VAL A 35 -4.68 -13.39 8.54
CA VAL A 35 -3.23 -13.21 8.41
C VAL A 35 -2.81 -13.69 7.03
N VAL A 36 -2.24 -12.78 6.25
CA VAL A 36 -1.88 -13.02 4.85
C VAL A 36 -0.36 -12.99 4.70
N PRO A 37 0.27 -14.06 4.18
CA PRO A 37 1.68 -14.02 3.79
C PRO A 37 1.85 -13.13 2.56
N LEU A 38 2.91 -12.34 2.54
CA LEU A 38 3.26 -11.46 1.44
C LEU A 38 4.65 -11.79 0.91
N GLY A 39 4.79 -11.80 -0.43
CA GLY A 39 6.07 -11.98 -1.12
C GLY A 39 6.46 -10.74 -1.91
N GLY A 40 7.54 -10.81 -2.70
CA GLY A 40 7.96 -9.74 -3.61
C GLY A 40 6.87 -9.36 -4.62
N LEU A 41 6.13 -10.36 -5.10
CA LEU A 41 4.87 -10.21 -5.82
C LEU A 41 3.79 -10.99 -5.08
N THR A 42 2.66 -10.34 -4.79
CA THR A 42 1.48 -10.98 -4.21
C THR A 42 0.25 -10.59 -5.02
N VAL A 43 -0.51 -11.60 -5.47
CA VAL A 43 -1.73 -11.42 -6.28
C VAL A 43 -2.92 -11.90 -5.46
N ILE A 44 -3.71 -10.96 -4.95
CA ILE A 44 -4.92 -11.24 -4.17
C ILE A 44 -6.09 -11.49 -5.12
N THR A 45 -6.64 -12.69 -5.07
CA THR A 45 -7.75 -13.12 -5.92
C THR A 45 -8.93 -13.60 -5.10
N GLY A 46 -10.04 -13.93 -5.77
CA GLY A 46 -11.24 -14.48 -5.16
C GLY A 46 -12.52 -13.88 -5.72
N PRO A 47 -13.69 -14.48 -5.42
CA PRO A 47 -14.99 -13.98 -5.86
C PRO A 47 -15.30 -12.57 -5.40
N ASN A 48 -16.30 -11.93 -6.01
CA ASN A 48 -16.80 -10.64 -5.54
C ASN A 48 -17.31 -10.76 -4.10
N GLY A 49 -16.98 -9.77 -3.27
CA GLY A 49 -17.34 -9.80 -1.85
C GLY A 49 -16.47 -10.69 -0.96
N SER A 50 -15.42 -11.36 -1.50
CA SER A 50 -14.51 -12.20 -0.70
C SER A 50 -13.61 -11.45 0.27
N GLY A 51 -13.53 -10.11 0.19
CA GLY A 51 -12.72 -9.29 1.10
C GLY A 51 -11.46 -8.70 0.48
N LYS A 52 -11.19 -8.90 -0.81
CA LYS A 52 -10.01 -8.35 -1.54
C LYS A 52 -9.82 -6.85 -1.30
N SER A 53 -10.85 -6.07 -1.60
CA SER A 53 -10.81 -4.60 -1.43
C SER A 53 -10.68 -4.20 0.04
N ASN A 54 -11.11 -5.04 1.00
CA ASN A 54 -10.94 -4.76 2.41
C ASN A 54 -9.48 -4.93 2.86
N LEU A 55 -8.74 -5.92 2.34
CA LEU A 55 -7.30 -6.04 2.57
C LEU A 55 -6.54 -4.82 2.02
N TYR A 56 -6.87 -4.40 0.81
CA TYR A 56 -6.30 -3.19 0.21
C TYR A 56 -6.54 -1.94 1.08
N ARG A 57 -7.78 -1.74 1.53
CA ARG A 57 -8.14 -0.62 2.42
C ARG A 57 -7.44 -0.69 3.77
N ALA A 58 -7.24 -1.89 4.33
CA ALA A 58 -6.50 -2.07 5.57
C ALA A 58 -5.04 -1.57 5.46
N LEU A 59 -4.36 -1.85 4.32
CA LEU A 59 -3.03 -1.30 4.03
C LEU A 59 -3.06 0.23 3.89
N ARG A 60 -4.11 0.78 3.29
CA ARG A 60 -4.29 2.25 3.23
C ARG A 60 -4.47 2.89 4.60
N LEU A 61 -5.19 2.23 5.52
CA LEU A 61 -5.33 2.70 6.90
C LEU A 61 -4.00 2.66 7.65
N LEU A 62 -3.18 1.61 7.45
CA LEU A 62 -1.82 1.55 7.99
C LEU A 62 -0.96 2.71 7.46
N ALA A 63 -0.98 2.96 6.14
CA ALA A 63 -0.27 4.10 5.56
C ALA A 63 -0.80 5.45 6.07
N ALA A 64 -2.10 5.56 6.36
CA ALA A 64 -2.70 6.76 6.93
C ALA A 64 -2.21 7.01 8.37
N ALA A 65 -1.97 5.96 9.16
CA ALA A 65 -1.37 6.10 10.49
C ALA A 65 0.02 6.77 10.43
N ALA A 66 0.84 6.41 9.44
CA ALA A 66 2.16 7.03 9.24
C ALA A 66 2.11 8.50 8.79
N ARG A 67 0.94 9.01 8.39
CA ARG A 67 0.71 10.41 8.02
C ARG A 67 -0.12 11.20 9.03
N GLY A 68 -0.51 10.57 10.16
CA GLY A 68 -1.42 11.19 11.14
C GLY A 68 -2.87 11.30 10.66
N GLU A 69 -3.25 10.55 9.62
CA GLU A 69 -4.54 10.67 8.93
C GLU A 69 -5.52 9.53 9.27
N VAL A 70 -5.23 8.70 10.26
CA VAL A 70 -6.01 7.48 10.53
C VAL A 70 -7.47 7.79 10.86
N VAL A 71 -7.74 8.83 11.66
CA VAL A 71 -9.09 9.27 12.01
C VAL A 71 -9.85 9.73 10.77
N GLY A 72 -9.22 10.62 9.97
CA GLY A 72 -9.80 11.11 8.72
C GLY A 72 -10.02 9.99 7.69
N ALA A 73 -9.15 8.98 7.65
CA ALA A 73 -9.31 7.83 6.78
C ALA A 73 -10.52 6.97 7.18
N VAL A 74 -10.70 6.71 8.48
CA VAL A 74 -11.87 6.00 9.01
C VAL A 74 -13.16 6.82 8.82
N ALA A 75 -13.09 8.14 9.00
CA ALA A 75 -14.23 9.03 8.79
C ALA A 75 -14.74 9.01 7.34
N ARG A 76 -13.83 9.01 6.34
CA ARG A 76 -14.18 8.86 4.92
C ARG A 76 -14.90 7.54 4.61
N GLU A 77 -14.73 6.52 5.44
CA GLU A 77 -15.41 5.23 5.31
C GLU A 77 -16.74 5.17 6.11
N GLY A 78 -17.19 6.27 6.71
CA GLY A 78 -18.43 6.38 7.50
C GLY A 78 -18.24 6.28 9.01
N GLY A 79 -17.00 6.42 9.50
CA GLY A 79 -16.64 6.32 10.91
C GLY A 79 -16.41 4.90 11.40
N LEU A 80 -15.89 4.76 12.61
CA LEU A 80 -15.48 3.47 13.18
C LEU A 80 -16.59 2.40 13.14
N PRO A 81 -17.84 2.68 13.49
CA PRO A 81 -18.91 1.67 13.43
C PRO A 81 -19.14 1.06 12.04
N SER A 82 -18.89 1.84 10.96
CA SER A 82 -19.11 1.40 9.58
C SER A 82 -17.99 0.50 9.04
N VAL A 83 -16.81 0.55 9.66
CA VAL A 83 -15.64 -0.23 9.25
C VAL A 83 -15.42 -1.48 10.10
N LEU A 84 -16.05 -1.57 11.27
CA LEU A 84 -15.93 -2.73 12.15
C LEU A 84 -16.57 -3.97 11.56
N TRP A 85 -16.07 -5.14 12.00
CA TRP A 85 -16.69 -6.44 11.71
C TRP A 85 -18.17 -6.44 12.12
N ALA A 86 -19.04 -6.70 11.16
CA ALA A 86 -20.51 -6.68 11.36
C ALA A 86 -21.13 -8.07 11.59
N GLY A 87 -20.32 -9.14 11.49
CA GLY A 87 -20.79 -10.51 11.69
C GLY A 87 -20.88 -10.93 13.17
N PRO A 88 -21.38 -12.15 13.43
CA PRO A 88 -21.48 -12.71 14.78
C PRO A 88 -20.10 -12.94 15.41
N GLU A 89 -20.00 -12.82 16.73
CA GLU A 89 -18.71 -13.08 17.43
C GLU A 89 -18.33 -14.56 17.40
N ASN A 90 -19.28 -15.47 17.47
CA ASN A 90 -19.09 -16.90 17.65
C ASN A 90 -19.70 -17.77 16.53
N GLY A 91 -19.61 -17.35 15.27
CA GLY A 91 -19.93 -18.24 14.11
C GLY A 91 -21.34 -18.84 14.06
N GLY A 92 -22.26 -18.43 14.90
CA GLY A 92 -23.62 -18.97 15.01
C GLY A 92 -24.68 -17.89 15.12
N THR A 93 -25.82 -18.12 14.48
CA THR A 93 -27.13 -17.45 14.55
C THR A 93 -27.19 -15.94 14.80
N GLN A 94 -28.00 -15.27 13.98
CA GLN A 94 -28.45 -13.89 14.16
C GLN A 94 -28.86 -13.61 15.61
N GLY A 95 -28.33 -12.51 16.18
CA GLY A 95 -28.78 -12.02 17.46
C GLY A 95 -27.86 -12.17 18.66
N THR A 96 -26.63 -12.60 18.46
CA THR A 96 -25.63 -12.69 19.55
C THR A 96 -25.20 -11.29 19.96
N VAL A 97 -25.48 -10.89 21.18
CA VAL A 97 -24.95 -9.66 21.78
C VAL A 97 -23.44 -9.78 21.87
N ARG A 98 -22.73 -8.78 21.36
CA ARG A 98 -21.27 -8.70 21.48
C ARG A 98 -20.86 -8.65 22.95
N ARG A 99 -20.02 -9.58 23.39
CA ARG A 99 -19.50 -9.65 24.76
C ARG A 99 -18.06 -9.15 24.86
N GLY A 100 -17.34 -9.11 23.74
CA GLY A 100 -15.93 -8.67 23.68
C GLY A 100 -15.77 -7.19 23.33
N PRO A 101 -14.62 -6.57 23.63
CA PRO A 101 -14.33 -5.21 23.24
C PRO A 101 -14.27 -5.11 21.72
N ILE A 102 -14.96 -4.11 21.16
CA ILE A 102 -14.93 -3.80 19.75
C ILE A 102 -13.53 -3.28 19.40
N ALA A 103 -12.85 -3.94 18.48
CA ALA A 103 -11.49 -3.62 18.06
C ALA A 103 -11.36 -3.74 16.55
N LEU A 104 -10.69 -2.76 15.96
CA LEU A 104 -10.10 -2.84 14.64
C LEU A 104 -8.59 -2.91 14.83
N ARG A 105 -7.99 -4.04 14.47
CA ARG A 105 -6.56 -4.24 14.61
C ARG A 105 -5.94 -4.44 13.26
N LEU A 106 -4.87 -3.70 13.01
CA LEU A 106 -4.09 -3.76 11.78
C LEU A 106 -2.63 -3.92 12.15
N GLY A 107 -1.90 -4.70 11.37
CA GLY A 107 -0.47 -4.83 11.57
C GLY A 107 0.21 -5.50 10.39
N PHE A 108 1.51 -5.31 10.33
CA PHE A 108 2.39 -5.99 9.39
C PHE A 108 3.71 -6.33 10.05
N SER A 109 4.42 -7.25 9.44
CA SER A 109 5.81 -7.55 9.80
C SER A 109 6.69 -7.60 8.56
N SER A 110 7.97 -7.33 8.75
CA SER A 110 9.06 -7.56 7.82
C SER A 110 10.21 -8.29 8.52
N ASP A 111 11.33 -8.50 7.84
CA ASP A 111 12.52 -9.07 8.48
C ASP A 111 13.11 -8.13 9.54
N GLU A 112 13.03 -6.81 9.33
CA GLU A 112 13.60 -5.82 10.24
C GLU A 112 12.60 -5.42 11.32
N LEU A 113 11.46 -4.87 10.92
CA LEU A 113 10.48 -4.24 11.81
C LEU A 113 9.06 -4.69 11.52
N GLY A 114 8.26 -4.75 12.55
CA GLY A 114 6.82 -4.88 12.45
C GLY A 114 6.12 -3.77 13.21
N TYR A 115 4.88 -3.50 12.80
CA TYR A 115 4.02 -2.49 13.40
C TYR A 115 2.61 -3.03 13.59
N LEU A 116 1.99 -2.63 14.69
CA LEU A 116 0.62 -2.98 15.05
C LEU A 116 -0.10 -1.76 15.61
N ILE A 117 -1.33 -1.53 15.16
CA ILE A 117 -2.25 -0.52 15.69
C ILE A 117 -3.59 -1.16 16.07
N ASP A 118 -4.11 -0.83 17.24
CA ASP A 118 -5.41 -1.26 17.76
C ASP A 118 -6.29 -0.03 17.96
N LEU A 119 -7.36 0.05 17.17
CA LEU A 119 -8.34 1.11 17.19
C LEU A 119 -9.63 0.63 17.88
N GLY A 120 -10.21 1.49 18.70
CA GLY A 120 -11.44 1.17 19.42
C GLY A 120 -12.37 2.37 19.56
N ILE A 121 -13.55 2.11 20.09
CA ILE A 121 -14.54 3.14 20.34
C ILE A 121 -14.05 4.07 21.47
N PRO A 122 -14.30 5.39 21.37
CA PRO A 122 -14.02 6.33 22.44
C PRO A 122 -14.67 5.90 23.76
N GLN A 123 -13.90 5.97 24.83
CA GLN A 123 -14.44 5.78 26.18
C GLN A 123 -14.90 7.14 26.68
N SER A 124 -16.17 7.46 26.48
CA SER A 124 -16.81 8.66 27.01
C SER A 124 -17.74 8.32 28.15
N ASP A 125 -17.93 9.25 29.08
CA ASP A 125 -18.97 9.16 30.09
C ASP A 125 -20.35 9.11 29.39
N PRO A 126 -21.18 8.11 29.62
CA PRO A 126 -22.52 8.01 29.00
C PRO A 126 -23.42 9.22 29.27
N SER A 127 -23.15 9.97 30.34
CA SER A 127 -23.91 11.17 30.70
C SER A 127 -23.54 12.40 29.90
N VAL A 128 -22.42 12.38 29.18
CA VAL A 128 -21.90 13.51 28.37
C VAL A 128 -22.02 13.19 26.92
N ALA A 129 -22.74 14.03 26.15
CA ALA A 129 -22.79 13.89 24.70
C ALA A 129 -21.40 14.09 24.09
N ASN A 130 -20.90 13.06 23.44
CA ASN A 130 -19.61 13.12 22.70
C ASN A 130 -19.89 13.30 21.20
N PRO A 131 -19.64 14.48 20.61
CA PRO A 131 -19.85 14.71 19.18
C PRO A 131 -18.90 13.86 18.30
N PHE A 132 -17.79 13.36 18.85
CA PHE A 132 -16.80 12.54 18.17
C PHE A 132 -16.92 11.04 18.48
N ALA A 133 -18.10 10.57 18.90
CA ALA A 133 -18.35 9.17 19.28
C ALA A 133 -18.11 8.16 18.13
N ARG A 134 -18.01 8.63 16.88
CA ARG A 134 -17.72 7.79 15.70
C ARG A 134 -16.24 7.77 15.32
N ASP A 135 -15.43 8.63 15.91
CA ASP A 135 -14.00 8.66 15.64
C ASP A 135 -13.31 7.49 16.37
N PRO A 136 -12.26 6.91 15.77
CA PRO A 136 -11.49 5.90 16.46
C PRO A 136 -10.57 6.53 17.51
N GLU A 137 -10.39 5.83 18.62
CA GLU A 137 -9.26 6.06 19.53
C GLU A 137 -8.20 4.98 19.31
N ILE A 138 -6.96 5.37 19.31
CA ILE A 138 -5.81 4.46 19.31
C ILE A 138 -5.68 3.92 20.74
N LYS A 139 -6.02 2.64 20.93
CA LYS A 139 -5.94 1.97 22.23
C LYS A 139 -4.56 1.40 22.49
N ARG A 140 -3.87 1.01 21.42
CA ARG A 140 -2.53 0.47 21.48
C ARG A 140 -1.81 0.64 20.15
N GLU A 141 -0.51 0.87 20.23
CA GLU A 141 0.42 0.74 19.11
C GLU A 141 1.68 0.01 19.58
N GLN A 142 2.27 -0.78 18.70
CA GLN A 142 3.49 -1.51 19.00
C GLN A 142 4.42 -1.52 17.80
N VAL A 143 5.71 -1.39 18.09
CA VAL A 143 6.80 -1.66 17.17
C VAL A 143 7.61 -2.83 17.70
N PHE A 144 7.96 -3.76 16.85
CA PHE A 144 8.74 -4.93 17.21
C PHE A 144 9.77 -5.26 16.14
N ALA A 145 10.86 -5.92 16.54
CA ALA A 145 11.89 -6.39 15.64
C ALA A 145 11.51 -7.75 15.04
N GLY A 146 11.78 -7.91 13.74
CA GLY A 146 11.61 -9.16 13.02
C GLY A 146 10.17 -9.53 12.69
N PRO A 147 9.94 -10.78 12.20
CA PRO A 147 8.69 -11.15 11.54
C PRO A 147 7.54 -11.45 12.52
N VAL A 148 7.77 -11.56 13.83
CA VAL A 148 6.74 -11.96 14.80
C VAL A 148 6.77 -11.07 16.03
N ALA A 149 5.61 -10.52 16.39
CA ALA A 149 5.41 -9.77 17.62
C ALA A 149 5.53 -10.71 18.85
N LYS A 150 6.69 -10.75 19.49
CA LYS A 150 6.94 -11.47 20.74
C LYS A 150 7.29 -10.47 21.84
N PRO A 151 7.02 -10.75 23.13
CA PRO A 151 7.40 -9.84 24.22
C PRO A 151 8.89 -9.45 24.21
N ALA A 152 9.76 -10.39 23.83
CA ALA A 152 11.19 -10.16 23.71
C ALA A 152 11.59 -9.30 22.50
N ALA A 153 10.77 -9.25 21.44
CA ALA A 153 11.01 -8.49 20.22
C ALA A 153 10.40 -7.08 20.25
N LEU A 154 9.59 -6.76 21.26
CA LEU A 154 8.98 -5.44 21.38
C LEU A 154 10.05 -4.38 21.64
N LEU A 155 10.03 -3.35 20.81
CA LEU A 155 10.89 -2.17 20.89
C LEU A 155 10.12 -0.98 21.48
N ILE A 156 8.87 -0.78 21.05
CA ILE A 156 8.01 0.32 21.49
C ILE A 156 6.63 -0.24 21.78
N ASP A 157 6.05 0.13 22.93
CA ASP A 157 4.70 -0.26 23.35
C ASP A 157 3.97 0.96 23.88
N ARG A 158 2.99 1.43 23.12
CA ARG A 158 2.07 2.46 23.53
C ARG A 158 0.77 1.83 24.02
N ARG A 159 0.31 2.32 25.16
CA ARG A 159 -1.00 2.01 25.72
C ARG A 159 -1.73 3.30 26.06
N ARG A 160 -2.78 3.60 25.30
CA ARG A 160 -3.52 4.87 25.42
C ARG A 160 -2.59 6.08 25.23
N GLN A 161 -2.34 6.87 26.28
CA GLN A 161 -1.53 8.08 26.25
C GLN A 161 -0.05 7.85 26.60
N SER A 162 0.27 6.74 27.28
CA SER A 162 1.63 6.41 27.73
C SER A 162 2.36 5.58 26.68
N THR A 163 3.59 5.95 26.39
CA THR A 163 4.48 5.24 25.47
C THR A 163 5.78 4.90 26.18
N ARG A 164 6.25 3.68 26.00
CA ARG A 164 7.54 3.22 26.49
C ARG A 164 8.38 2.67 25.37
N VAL A 165 9.66 2.96 25.41
CA VAL A 165 10.70 2.46 24.51
C VAL A 165 11.65 1.52 25.22
N ARG A 166 12.31 0.65 24.47
CA ARG A 166 13.22 -0.35 25.02
C ARG A 166 14.67 -0.05 24.64
N GLU A 167 15.40 0.50 25.58
CA GLU A 167 16.85 0.75 25.49
C GLU A 167 17.56 0.02 26.64
N GLY A 168 17.92 -1.24 26.47
CA GLY A 168 18.46 -2.07 27.56
C GLY A 168 17.44 -2.46 28.64
N GLY A 169 16.45 -1.62 28.90
CA GLY A 169 15.27 -1.78 29.75
C GLY A 169 14.08 -1.05 29.16
N TRP A 170 12.95 -1.02 29.86
CA TRP A 170 11.79 -0.21 29.46
C TRP A 170 11.88 1.18 30.10
N THR A 171 11.85 2.23 29.27
CA THR A 171 11.80 3.63 29.67
C THR A 171 10.48 4.25 29.18
N GLU A 172 9.73 4.85 30.09
CA GLU A 172 8.51 5.60 29.73
C GLU A 172 8.91 6.99 29.21
N LEU A 173 8.30 7.39 28.10
CA LEU A 173 8.51 8.73 27.54
C LEU A 173 7.60 9.73 28.28
N ASP A 174 8.14 10.92 28.55
CA ASP A 174 7.40 12.01 29.20
C ASP A 174 6.28 12.55 28.32
N GLN A 175 6.46 12.48 26.99
CA GLN A 175 5.47 12.94 26.01
C GLN A 175 4.25 12.02 26.03
N ARG A 176 3.09 12.62 26.31
CA ARG A 176 1.79 11.94 26.27
C ARG A 176 1.09 12.28 24.98
N LEU A 177 0.59 11.25 24.29
CA LEU A 177 -0.13 11.40 23.04
C LEU A 177 -1.64 11.47 23.27
N ALA A 178 -2.32 12.29 22.49
CA ALA A 178 -3.77 12.27 22.43
C ALA A 178 -4.27 10.93 21.84
N PRO A 179 -5.52 10.53 22.13
CA PRO A 179 -6.06 9.24 21.67
C PRO A 179 -6.11 9.06 20.15
N TYR A 180 -5.99 10.13 19.37
CA TYR A 180 -6.03 10.16 17.90
C TYR A 180 -4.65 10.38 17.26
N GLU A 181 -3.61 10.70 18.02
CA GLU A 181 -2.24 10.85 17.55
C GLU A 181 -1.54 9.48 17.47
N SER A 182 -0.68 9.26 16.49
CA SER A 182 0.07 8.01 16.30
C SER A 182 1.53 8.17 16.73
N ILE A 183 2.10 7.14 17.38
CA ILE A 183 3.55 7.13 17.69
C ILE A 183 4.40 7.31 16.43
N VAL A 184 3.93 6.82 15.28
CA VAL A 184 4.69 6.88 14.02
C VAL A 184 4.77 8.30 13.48
N THR A 185 3.83 9.18 13.82
CA THR A 185 3.87 10.60 13.41
C THR A 185 4.45 11.50 14.49
N ASP A 186 4.02 11.33 15.72
CA ASP A 186 4.20 12.33 16.76
C ASP A 186 5.41 12.05 17.66
N LEU A 187 5.94 10.82 17.64
CA LEU A 187 7.15 10.42 18.36
C LEU A 187 8.31 10.00 17.43
N ALA A 188 8.16 10.16 16.11
CA ALA A 188 9.19 9.77 15.15
C ALA A 188 10.38 10.75 15.18
N ASP A 189 11.30 10.49 16.07
CA ASP A 189 12.55 11.23 16.28
C ASP A 189 13.75 10.31 16.00
N GLY A 190 14.79 10.88 15.36
CA GLY A 190 15.99 10.13 14.99
C GLY A 190 16.87 9.74 16.17
N ASP A 191 16.81 10.48 17.27
CA ASP A 191 17.65 10.26 18.44
C ASP A 191 16.99 9.33 19.47
N THR A 192 15.68 9.51 19.70
CA THR A 192 14.97 8.80 20.76
C THR A 192 14.28 7.52 20.25
N ALA A 193 13.83 7.49 18.98
CA ALA A 193 13.09 6.38 18.40
C ALA A 193 13.33 6.24 16.88
N PRO A 194 14.57 5.87 16.49
CA PRO A 194 14.95 5.75 15.07
C PRO A 194 14.09 4.73 14.31
N GLU A 195 13.54 3.73 14.97
CA GLU A 195 12.64 2.74 14.39
C GLU A 195 11.34 3.39 13.94
N LEU A 196 10.79 4.36 14.69
CA LEU A 196 9.58 5.08 14.28
C LEU A 196 9.85 5.94 13.06
N LEU A 197 11.01 6.59 12.99
CA LEU A 197 11.40 7.37 11.82
C LEU A 197 11.57 6.48 10.58
N ALA A 198 12.15 5.29 10.74
CA ALA A 198 12.28 4.31 9.67
C ALA A 198 10.90 3.81 9.18
N LEU A 199 9.99 3.47 10.10
CA LEU A 199 8.62 3.06 9.79
C LEU A 199 7.84 4.19 9.10
N ARG A 200 7.89 5.40 9.62
CA ARG A 200 7.23 6.58 9.02
C ARG A 200 7.67 6.79 7.58
N ARG A 201 8.99 6.73 7.31
CA ARG A 201 9.55 6.87 5.96
C ARG A 201 9.09 5.73 5.04
N THR A 202 9.15 4.50 5.52
CA THR A 202 8.77 3.31 4.73
C THR A 202 7.27 3.32 4.41
N MET A 203 6.40 3.44 5.42
CA MET A 203 4.95 3.45 5.24
C MET A 203 4.47 4.68 4.45
N GLY A 204 5.07 5.85 4.68
CA GLY A 204 4.78 7.08 3.93
C GLY A 204 5.16 7.01 2.46
N ALA A 205 6.12 6.15 2.11
CA ALA A 205 6.55 5.92 0.74
C ALA A 205 5.72 4.86 -0.01
N TRP A 206 4.80 4.15 0.64
CA TRP A 206 3.91 3.21 -0.04
C TRP A 206 3.05 3.92 -1.08
N ARG A 207 2.85 3.28 -2.23
CA ARG A 207 2.07 3.82 -3.35
C ARG A 207 0.85 2.97 -3.61
N PHE A 208 -0.29 3.66 -3.77
CA PHE A 208 -1.60 3.06 -3.96
C PHE A 208 -2.19 3.57 -5.26
N TYR A 209 -2.46 2.68 -6.19
CA TYR A 209 -3.09 2.98 -7.47
C TYR A 209 -4.38 2.17 -7.61
N ASP A 210 -5.49 2.84 -7.30
CA ASP A 210 -6.84 2.25 -7.34
C ASP A 210 -7.51 2.47 -8.68
N HIS A 211 -7.61 3.73 -9.02
CA HIS A 211 -8.44 4.15 -10.13
C HIS A 211 -7.87 5.39 -10.78
N PHE A 212 -7.13 5.17 -11.86
CA PHE A 212 -6.73 6.30 -12.69
C PHE A 212 -7.95 6.84 -13.44
N ARG A 213 -8.14 8.15 -13.35
CA ARG A 213 -9.11 8.82 -14.23
C ARG A 213 -8.57 8.81 -15.64
N VAL A 214 -9.41 8.31 -16.58
CA VAL A 214 -9.09 8.24 -18.00
C VAL A 214 -10.21 8.85 -18.87
N ASP A 215 -11.26 9.37 -18.23
CA ASP A 215 -12.34 10.11 -18.90
C ASP A 215 -11.81 11.37 -19.62
N ALA A 216 -12.68 12.04 -20.41
CA ALA A 216 -12.31 13.22 -21.18
C ALA A 216 -11.73 14.37 -20.34
N GLU A 217 -12.13 14.45 -19.06
CA GLU A 217 -11.67 15.47 -18.12
C GLU A 217 -10.49 14.98 -17.25
N ALA A 218 -9.93 13.80 -17.56
CA ALA A 218 -8.81 13.25 -16.78
C ALA A 218 -7.60 14.19 -16.79
N PRO A 219 -6.97 14.43 -15.64
CA PRO A 219 -5.84 15.35 -15.55
C PRO A 219 -4.63 14.90 -16.40
N ALA A 220 -4.45 13.60 -16.61
CA ALA A 220 -3.40 13.05 -17.46
C ALA A 220 -3.51 13.43 -18.93
N ARG A 221 -4.71 13.86 -19.40
CA ARG A 221 -4.97 14.31 -20.78
C ARG A 221 -4.54 15.74 -21.05
N ARG A 222 -4.25 16.50 -19.98
CA ARG A 222 -3.94 17.93 -20.07
C ARG A 222 -2.43 18.18 -20.02
N PRO A 223 -1.95 19.29 -20.61
CA PRO A 223 -0.58 19.74 -20.37
C PRO A 223 -0.31 19.93 -18.88
N GLN A 224 0.90 19.62 -18.44
CA GLN A 224 1.31 19.63 -17.04
C GLN A 224 2.52 20.53 -16.85
N VAL A 225 2.68 21.10 -15.67
CA VAL A 225 3.88 21.86 -15.34
C VAL A 225 5.10 20.94 -15.40
N GLY A 226 6.13 21.37 -16.14
CA GLY A 226 7.37 20.63 -16.32
C GLY A 226 8.23 20.68 -15.06
N THR A 227 8.06 19.67 -14.19
CA THR A 227 8.83 19.53 -12.95
C THR A 227 9.30 18.10 -12.75
N ARG A 228 10.42 17.92 -12.05
CA ARG A 228 10.90 16.57 -11.68
C ARG A 228 9.93 15.89 -10.74
N THR A 229 9.40 14.75 -11.17
CA THR A 229 8.39 13.99 -10.44
C THR A 229 8.83 12.54 -10.33
N GLN A 230 9.31 12.15 -9.15
CA GLN A 230 9.92 10.85 -8.89
C GLN A 230 8.93 9.67 -8.97
N THR A 231 7.66 9.94 -8.64
CA THR A 231 6.60 8.92 -8.62
C THR A 231 5.31 9.53 -9.17
N LEU A 232 4.54 8.72 -9.90
CA LEU A 232 3.24 9.14 -10.41
C LEU A 232 2.29 9.51 -9.28
N SER A 233 1.53 10.60 -9.44
CA SER A 233 0.44 10.95 -8.53
C SER A 233 -0.67 9.88 -8.60
N HIS A 234 -1.41 9.69 -7.52
CA HIS A 234 -2.45 8.67 -7.40
C HIS A 234 -3.61 8.85 -8.41
N ASP A 235 -3.84 10.07 -8.87
CA ASP A 235 -4.86 10.45 -9.86
C ASP A 235 -4.33 10.49 -11.31
N GLY A 236 -3.02 10.24 -11.49
CA GLY A 236 -2.36 10.29 -12.78
C GLY A 236 -2.03 11.71 -13.29
N ALA A 237 -2.30 12.76 -12.52
CA ALA A 237 -2.12 14.15 -12.96
C ALA A 237 -0.67 14.49 -13.38
N THR A 238 0.31 13.75 -12.92
CA THR A 238 1.73 14.01 -13.18
C THR A 238 2.33 13.09 -14.26
N LEU A 239 1.52 12.49 -15.14
CA LEU A 239 1.97 11.49 -16.11
C LEU A 239 3.15 11.97 -16.97
N ALA A 240 3.02 13.10 -17.64
CA ALA A 240 4.07 13.62 -18.53
C ALA A 240 5.35 13.99 -17.76
N ALA A 241 5.21 14.61 -16.58
CA ALA A 241 6.34 14.99 -15.72
C ALA A 241 7.06 13.75 -15.15
N THR A 242 6.29 12.73 -14.73
CA THR A 242 6.85 11.45 -14.27
C THR A 242 7.58 10.74 -15.41
N TRP A 243 6.98 10.67 -16.59
CA TRP A 243 7.60 10.05 -17.78
C TRP A 243 8.92 10.71 -18.13
N ALA A 244 8.94 12.04 -18.24
CA ALA A 244 10.16 12.81 -18.50
C ALA A 244 11.24 12.55 -17.43
N THR A 245 10.83 12.46 -16.15
CA THR A 245 11.77 12.17 -15.04
C THR A 245 12.36 10.76 -15.14
N ILE A 246 11.58 9.75 -15.54
CA ILE A 246 12.05 8.39 -15.74
C ILE A 246 13.10 8.35 -16.88
N VAL A 247 12.82 9.05 -17.98
CA VAL A 247 13.76 9.14 -19.12
C VAL A 247 15.04 9.88 -18.72
N ASP A 248 14.94 11.02 -18.03
CA ASP A 248 16.07 11.80 -17.54
C ASP A 248 16.95 11.01 -16.54
N ALA A 249 16.33 10.10 -15.76
CA ALA A 249 17.03 9.20 -14.85
C ALA A 249 17.73 8.01 -15.57
N GLY A 250 17.63 7.89 -16.89
CA GLY A 250 18.26 6.82 -17.69
C GLY A 250 17.44 5.53 -17.79
N HIS A 251 16.17 5.54 -17.37
CA HIS A 251 15.28 4.36 -17.40
C HIS A 251 14.32 4.34 -18.61
N GLY A 252 14.53 5.20 -19.63
CA GLY A 252 13.69 5.30 -20.83
C GLY A 252 13.53 3.99 -21.58
N ASP A 253 14.58 3.17 -21.69
CA ASP A 253 14.53 1.87 -22.37
C ASP A 253 13.48 0.92 -21.79
N ALA A 254 13.24 0.96 -20.48
CA ALA A 254 12.24 0.12 -19.84
C ALA A 254 10.82 0.57 -20.24
N LEU A 255 10.57 1.89 -20.26
CA LEU A 255 9.31 2.46 -20.76
C LEU A 255 9.08 2.11 -22.24
N ASP A 256 10.09 2.27 -23.07
CA ASP A 256 10.02 1.96 -24.50
C ASP A 256 9.73 0.49 -24.77
N ARG A 257 10.33 -0.41 -24.01
CA ARG A 257 10.00 -1.85 -24.08
C ARG A 257 8.55 -2.11 -23.71
N ALA A 258 8.09 -1.54 -22.59
CA ALA A 258 6.71 -1.72 -22.13
C ALA A 258 5.68 -1.18 -23.14
N VAL A 259 5.97 -0.03 -23.77
CA VAL A 259 5.10 0.55 -24.81
C VAL A 259 5.09 -0.32 -26.06
N ARG A 260 6.26 -0.77 -26.57
CA ARG A 260 6.34 -1.63 -27.76
C ARG A 260 5.66 -2.99 -27.54
N ASP A 261 5.73 -3.52 -26.33
CA ASP A 261 5.08 -4.79 -25.94
C ASP A 261 3.56 -4.72 -26.06
N ALA A 262 2.98 -3.59 -25.68
CA ALA A 262 1.54 -3.36 -25.70
C ALA A 262 1.04 -2.80 -27.04
N PHE A 263 1.86 -1.97 -27.70
CA PHE A 263 1.52 -1.24 -28.91
C PHE A 263 2.67 -1.35 -29.92
N PRO A 264 2.77 -2.46 -30.69
CA PRO A 264 3.85 -2.69 -31.62
C PRO A 264 4.06 -1.50 -32.60
N GLY A 265 5.31 -1.08 -32.76
CA GLY A 265 5.67 0.05 -33.63
C GLY A 265 5.35 1.44 -33.04
N SER A 266 4.91 1.51 -31.78
CA SER A 266 4.62 2.79 -31.11
C SER A 266 5.77 3.23 -30.19
N ARG A 267 5.87 4.54 -29.97
CA ARG A 267 6.77 5.15 -28.98
C ARG A 267 6.11 6.34 -28.32
N VAL A 268 6.43 6.59 -27.06
CA VAL A 268 5.97 7.76 -26.31
C VAL A 268 7.07 8.81 -26.26
N GLU A 269 6.69 10.06 -26.38
CA GLU A 269 7.56 11.23 -26.26
C GLU A 269 6.92 12.26 -25.34
N VAL A 270 7.73 12.96 -24.55
CA VAL A 270 7.28 14.14 -23.81
C VAL A 270 7.80 15.39 -24.50
N GLN A 271 6.89 16.22 -24.97
CA GLN A 271 7.17 17.50 -25.58
C GLN A 271 7.11 18.61 -24.53
N ALA A 272 8.17 19.39 -24.47
CA ALA A 272 8.28 20.55 -23.57
C ALA A 272 8.05 21.85 -24.37
N ASN A 273 7.05 22.63 -23.96
CA ASN A 273 6.78 23.94 -24.53
C ASN A 273 6.35 24.91 -23.43
N GLU A 274 7.00 26.07 -23.39
CA GLU A 274 6.69 27.17 -22.42
C GLU A 274 6.59 26.70 -20.95
N GLY A 275 7.46 25.74 -20.55
CA GLY A 275 7.46 25.18 -19.19
C GLY A 275 6.35 24.16 -18.92
N LEU A 276 5.56 23.81 -19.92
CA LEU A 276 4.56 22.73 -19.85
C LEU A 276 5.03 21.48 -20.57
N PHE A 277 4.72 20.32 -20.00
CA PHE A 277 4.96 19.01 -20.60
C PHE A 277 3.66 18.44 -21.15
N ARG A 278 3.77 17.88 -22.37
CA ARG A 278 2.69 17.13 -23.04
C ARG A 278 3.21 15.75 -23.40
N LEU A 279 2.44 14.73 -23.09
CA LEU A 279 2.75 13.38 -23.52
C LEU A 279 2.10 13.13 -24.87
N VAL A 280 2.88 12.64 -25.84
CA VAL A 280 2.41 12.27 -27.17
C VAL A 280 2.81 10.83 -27.49
N LEU A 281 1.94 10.15 -28.25
CA LEU A 281 2.13 8.78 -28.71
C LEU A 281 2.31 8.79 -30.23
N HIS A 282 3.46 8.34 -30.70
CA HIS A 282 3.71 8.03 -32.10
C HIS A 282 3.25 6.61 -32.38
N GLN A 283 2.42 6.43 -33.39
CA GLN A 283 1.94 5.12 -33.82
C GLN A 283 2.28 4.88 -35.29
N SER A 284 2.60 3.65 -35.63
CA SER A 284 2.86 3.26 -37.02
C SER A 284 1.60 3.53 -37.87
N GLY A 285 1.81 4.12 -39.05
CA GLY A 285 0.74 4.47 -39.98
C GLY A 285 0.08 5.84 -39.74
N LEU A 286 0.43 6.56 -38.66
CA LEU A 286 -0.03 7.94 -38.45
C LEU A 286 1.05 8.94 -38.85
N LEU A 287 0.65 10.03 -39.55
CA LEU A 287 1.56 11.09 -40.03
C LEU A 287 1.95 12.08 -38.91
N ARG A 288 1.19 12.16 -37.84
CA ARG A 288 1.49 12.97 -36.67
C ARG A 288 1.32 12.16 -35.38
N PRO A 289 1.98 12.55 -34.30
CA PRO A 289 1.70 11.94 -32.98
C PRO A 289 0.29 12.28 -32.51
N LEU A 290 -0.25 11.41 -31.65
CA LEU A 290 -1.49 11.64 -30.92
C LEU A 290 -1.16 12.28 -29.58
N GLU A 291 -1.85 13.35 -29.22
CA GLU A 291 -1.77 13.95 -27.88
C GLU A 291 -2.50 13.05 -26.86
N ALA A 292 -2.16 13.17 -25.58
CA ALA A 292 -2.81 12.42 -24.50
C ALA A 292 -4.35 12.60 -24.49
N ALA A 293 -4.83 13.76 -24.94
CA ALA A 293 -6.27 14.05 -25.09
C ALA A 293 -6.96 13.17 -26.15
N GLU A 294 -6.22 12.70 -27.16
CA GLU A 294 -6.74 11.90 -28.28
C GLU A 294 -6.64 10.38 -28.02
N LEU A 295 -5.93 9.97 -26.96
CA LEU A 295 -5.74 8.55 -26.65
C LEU A 295 -7.05 7.91 -26.16
N SER A 296 -7.26 6.64 -26.52
CA SER A 296 -8.31 5.84 -25.89
C SER A 296 -8.08 5.67 -24.38
N ASP A 297 -9.14 5.45 -23.63
CA ASP A 297 -9.07 5.24 -22.17
C ASP A 297 -8.12 4.09 -21.80
N GLY A 298 -8.19 2.97 -22.55
CA GLY A 298 -7.32 1.83 -22.34
C GLY A 298 -5.85 2.14 -22.64
N THR A 299 -5.57 2.89 -23.71
CA THR A 299 -4.20 3.32 -24.04
C THR A 299 -3.63 4.24 -22.96
N LEU A 300 -4.40 5.27 -22.57
CA LEU A 300 -3.97 6.19 -21.51
C LEU A 300 -3.74 5.47 -20.19
N ARG A 301 -4.64 4.55 -19.81
CA ARG A 301 -4.49 3.75 -18.59
C ARG A 301 -3.25 2.89 -18.62
N TYR A 302 -2.93 2.26 -19.74
CA TYR A 302 -1.71 1.46 -19.85
C TYR A 302 -0.45 2.32 -19.68
N LEU A 303 -0.41 3.52 -20.28
CA LEU A 303 0.72 4.44 -20.10
C LEU A 303 0.84 4.94 -18.65
N LEU A 304 -0.27 5.18 -17.97
CA LEU A 304 -0.29 5.48 -16.53
C LEU A 304 0.30 4.33 -15.70
N LEU A 305 -0.05 3.07 -16.04
CA LEU A 305 0.51 1.88 -15.39
C LEU A 305 2.01 1.73 -15.68
N CYS A 306 2.48 2.05 -16.89
CA CYS A 306 3.91 2.09 -17.18
C CYS A 306 4.65 3.08 -16.27
N ALA A 307 4.16 4.31 -16.15
CA ALA A 307 4.77 5.32 -15.28
C ALA A 307 4.71 4.97 -13.79
N ALA A 308 3.63 4.27 -13.36
CA ALA A 308 3.45 3.82 -11.98
C ALA A 308 4.40 2.67 -11.60
N LEU A 309 4.61 1.73 -12.54
CA LEU A 309 5.38 0.49 -12.32
C LEU A 309 6.88 0.65 -12.62
N LEU A 310 7.27 1.67 -13.39
CA LEU A 310 8.66 1.95 -13.78
C LEU A 310 9.13 3.33 -13.29
N PRO A 311 8.86 3.74 -12.03
CA PRO A 311 9.25 5.06 -11.56
C PRO A 311 10.77 5.20 -11.51
N ALA A 312 11.27 6.44 -11.62
CA ALA A 312 12.69 6.73 -11.48
C ALA A 312 13.27 6.29 -10.12
N ARG A 313 12.42 6.28 -9.09
CA ARG A 313 12.75 5.77 -7.75
C ARG A 313 11.65 4.82 -7.28
N PRO A 314 11.90 3.51 -7.25
CA PRO A 314 10.94 2.52 -6.77
C PRO A 314 10.49 2.79 -5.33
N ALA A 315 9.19 2.66 -5.09
CA ALA A 315 8.63 2.70 -3.73
C ALA A 315 8.94 1.37 -3.01
N PRO A 316 8.99 1.33 -1.67
CA PRO A 316 9.16 0.06 -0.94
C PRO A 316 7.99 -0.91 -1.13
N LEU A 317 6.78 -0.40 -1.32
CA LEU A 317 5.59 -1.18 -1.60
C LEU A 317 4.69 -0.45 -2.60
N LEU A 318 4.24 -1.17 -3.61
CA LEU A 318 3.34 -0.69 -4.64
C LEU A 318 2.09 -1.56 -4.66
N LEU A 319 0.93 -0.93 -4.56
CA LEU A 319 -0.37 -1.60 -4.54
C LEU A 319 -1.19 -1.20 -5.75
N LEU A 320 -1.63 -2.19 -6.51
CA LEU A 320 -2.52 -2.04 -7.65
C LEU A 320 -3.88 -2.67 -7.32
N ASN A 321 -4.94 -1.88 -7.43
CA ASN A 321 -6.30 -2.40 -7.30
C ASN A 321 -6.99 -2.40 -8.65
N GLU A 322 -7.34 -3.58 -9.15
CA GLU A 322 -7.99 -3.80 -10.44
C GLU A 322 -7.26 -3.07 -11.59
N PRO A 323 -5.93 -3.31 -11.77
CA PRO A 323 -5.16 -2.61 -12.80
C PRO A 323 -5.67 -2.91 -14.22
N GLU A 324 -6.35 -4.04 -14.41
CA GLU A 324 -6.95 -4.48 -15.65
C GLU A 324 -8.20 -3.68 -16.07
N ALA A 325 -8.82 -2.93 -15.17
CA ALA A 325 -10.04 -2.20 -15.46
C ALA A 325 -9.86 -1.28 -16.69
N SER A 326 -10.81 -1.28 -17.60
CA SER A 326 -10.80 -0.52 -18.87
C SER A 326 -9.69 -0.91 -19.87
N LEU A 327 -8.92 -1.96 -19.62
CA LEU A 327 -7.96 -2.49 -20.57
C LEU A 327 -8.60 -3.54 -21.49
N HIS A 328 -8.22 -3.51 -22.76
CA HIS A 328 -8.54 -4.60 -23.68
C HIS A 328 -7.77 -5.86 -23.30
N VAL A 329 -8.35 -7.04 -23.52
CA VAL A 329 -7.74 -8.33 -23.16
C VAL A 329 -6.31 -8.52 -23.70
N SER A 330 -6.02 -8.00 -24.87
CA SER A 330 -4.68 -8.06 -25.49
C SER A 330 -3.59 -7.31 -24.71
N LEU A 331 -3.97 -6.40 -23.79
CA LEU A 331 -3.04 -5.65 -22.95
C LEU A 331 -2.74 -6.34 -21.62
N LEU A 332 -3.48 -7.40 -21.26
CA LEU A 332 -3.34 -8.06 -19.96
C LEU A 332 -2.03 -8.85 -19.84
N GLU A 333 -1.59 -9.49 -20.92
CA GLU A 333 -0.30 -10.19 -20.93
C GLU A 333 0.90 -9.21 -20.90
N PRO A 334 0.95 -8.13 -21.71
CA PRO A 334 1.93 -7.05 -21.53
C PRO A 334 1.92 -6.46 -20.12
N LEU A 335 0.74 -6.24 -19.52
CA LEU A 335 0.62 -5.77 -18.14
C LEU A 335 1.21 -6.77 -17.14
N ALA A 336 0.97 -8.06 -17.30
CA ALA A 336 1.54 -9.08 -16.43
C ALA A 336 3.08 -9.07 -16.48
N ARG A 337 3.66 -8.94 -17.68
CA ARG A 337 5.13 -8.81 -17.83
C ARG A 337 5.67 -7.53 -17.16
N LEU A 338 4.95 -6.43 -17.30
CA LEU A 338 5.30 -5.15 -16.67
C LEU A 338 5.26 -5.25 -15.13
N ILE A 339 4.23 -5.89 -14.56
CA ILE A 339 4.10 -6.16 -13.12
C ILE A 339 5.26 -7.05 -12.62
N GLN A 340 5.56 -8.13 -13.35
CA GLN A 340 6.67 -9.03 -13.00
C GLN A 340 8.04 -8.31 -13.06
N HIS A 341 8.24 -7.43 -14.03
CA HIS A 341 9.46 -6.63 -14.12
C HIS A 341 9.56 -5.66 -12.93
N ALA A 342 8.49 -4.96 -12.58
CA ALA A 342 8.46 -4.07 -11.41
C ALA A 342 8.75 -4.83 -10.12
N ALA A 343 8.22 -6.05 -9.98
CA ALA A 343 8.42 -6.89 -8.79
C ALA A 343 9.87 -7.33 -8.55
N GLN A 344 10.76 -7.15 -9.52
CA GLN A 344 12.20 -7.36 -9.33
C GLN A 344 12.88 -6.22 -8.56
N HIS A 345 12.24 -5.06 -8.47
CA HIS A 345 12.81 -3.83 -7.91
C HIS A 345 12.01 -3.26 -6.74
N THR A 346 10.76 -3.67 -6.57
CA THR A 346 9.84 -3.22 -5.51
C THR A 346 8.92 -4.34 -5.11
N GLN A 347 8.40 -4.31 -3.90
CA GLN A 347 7.34 -5.22 -3.52
C GLN A 347 6.02 -4.78 -4.18
N VAL A 348 5.35 -5.70 -4.89
CA VAL A 348 4.11 -5.41 -5.61
C VAL A 348 2.96 -6.26 -5.06
N LEU A 349 1.87 -5.61 -4.69
CA LEU A 349 0.63 -6.28 -4.33
C LEU A 349 -0.45 -5.90 -5.34
N VAL A 350 -1.03 -6.91 -5.99
CA VAL A 350 -2.08 -6.74 -6.99
C VAL A 350 -3.37 -7.34 -6.46
N VAL A 351 -4.44 -6.56 -6.50
CA VAL A 351 -5.80 -7.08 -6.29
C VAL A 351 -6.46 -7.16 -7.67
N SER A 352 -6.83 -8.37 -8.10
CA SER A 352 -7.43 -8.57 -9.41
C SER A 352 -8.53 -9.64 -9.37
N HIS A 353 -9.48 -9.49 -10.29
CA HIS A 353 -10.52 -10.48 -10.58
C HIS A 353 -10.49 -10.96 -12.06
N ALA A 354 -9.63 -10.37 -12.89
CA ALA A 354 -9.48 -10.77 -14.28
C ALA A 354 -8.66 -12.06 -14.37
N ARG A 355 -9.32 -13.11 -14.84
CA ARG A 355 -8.75 -14.45 -14.94
C ARG A 355 -7.48 -14.45 -15.80
N GLU A 356 -7.52 -13.78 -16.95
CA GLU A 356 -6.43 -13.70 -17.90
C GLU A 356 -5.18 -13.04 -17.29
N LEU A 357 -5.34 -11.95 -16.54
CA LEU A 357 -4.23 -11.31 -15.84
C LEU A 357 -3.68 -12.23 -14.75
N VAL A 358 -4.55 -12.83 -13.95
CA VAL A 358 -4.16 -13.73 -12.86
C VAL A 358 -3.43 -14.97 -13.40
N GLU A 359 -3.87 -15.54 -14.54
CA GLU A 359 -3.23 -16.70 -15.16
C GLU A 359 -1.87 -16.35 -15.80
N ALA A 360 -1.68 -15.12 -16.28
CA ALA A 360 -0.41 -14.63 -16.80
C ALA A 360 0.64 -14.30 -15.71
N LEU A 361 0.22 -14.17 -14.45
CA LEU A 361 1.10 -13.96 -13.30
C LEU A 361 1.50 -15.29 -12.63
N PRO A 362 2.67 -15.37 -11.96
CA PRO A 362 3.16 -16.60 -11.34
C PRO A 362 2.15 -17.19 -10.35
N ALA A 363 1.90 -18.50 -10.45
CA ALA A 363 0.97 -19.20 -9.55
C ALA A 363 1.42 -19.12 -8.08
N THR A 364 2.73 -19.10 -7.82
CA THR A 364 3.32 -18.99 -6.48
C THR A 364 3.06 -17.62 -5.80
N ALA A 365 2.70 -16.62 -6.58
CA ALA A 365 2.36 -15.29 -6.06
C ALA A 365 0.89 -15.15 -5.64
N ARG A 366 0.03 -16.15 -5.92
CA ARG A 366 -1.41 -16.05 -5.75
C ARG A 366 -1.84 -16.33 -4.32
N VAL A 367 -2.68 -15.46 -3.80
CA VAL A 367 -3.40 -15.62 -2.54
C VAL A 367 -4.89 -15.52 -2.83
N GLU A 368 -5.58 -16.63 -2.75
CA GLU A 368 -7.03 -16.69 -3.00
C GLU A 368 -7.79 -16.43 -1.70
N LEU A 369 -8.77 -15.53 -1.75
CA LEU A 369 -9.67 -15.24 -0.65
C LEU A 369 -11.05 -15.85 -0.90
N ARG A 370 -11.62 -16.42 0.15
CA ARG A 370 -13.00 -16.87 0.18
C ARG A 370 -13.71 -16.30 1.41
N LYS A 371 -14.97 -15.98 1.24
CA LYS A 371 -15.83 -15.56 2.35
C LYS A 371 -16.81 -16.66 2.69
N ASP A 372 -16.91 -16.99 3.95
CA ASP A 372 -17.91 -17.88 4.53
C ASP A 372 -18.71 -17.19 5.65
N GLN A 373 -19.42 -17.97 6.46
CA GLN A 373 -20.19 -17.46 7.60
C GLN A 373 -19.30 -16.86 8.70
N ASN A 374 -18.03 -17.24 8.77
CA ASN A 374 -17.05 -16.78 9.75
C ASN A 374 -16.24 -15.55 9.25
N GLY A 375 -16.48 -15.09 8.03
CA GLY A 375 -15.78 -13.99 7.41
C GLY A 375 -14.89 -14.41 6.25
N THR A 376 -13.93 -13.56 5.93
CA THR A 376 -12.92 -13.83 4.89
C THR A 376 -11.84 -14.75 5.42
N ALA A 377 -11.44 -15.72 4.62
CA ALA A 377 -10.32 -16.64 4.88
C ALA A 377 -9.43 -16.77 3.64
N VAL A 378 -8.16 -17.11 3.84
CA VAL A 378 -7.22 -17.47 2.77
C VAL A 378 -7.43 -18.93 2.42
N VAL A 379 -7.66 -19.22 1.14
CA VAL A 379 -7.89 -20.59 0.64
C VAL A 379 -6.60 -21.40 0.71
N GLY A 380 -6.72 -22.65 1.16
CA GLY A 380 -5.57 -23.56 1.24
C GLY A 380 -4.60 -23.28 2.37
N GLN A 381 -4.85 -22.27 3.21
CA GLN A 381 -4.04 -21.99 4.39
C GLN A 381 -4.49 -22.89 5.54
N GLY A 382 -3.72 -23.97 5.78
CA GLY A 382 -3.90 -24.81 6.95
C GLY A 382 -3.40 -24.13 8.23
N PHE A 383 -3.73 -24.67 9.39
CA PHE A 383 -3.32 -24.11 10.69
C PHE A 383 -1.79 -23.91 10.82
N MET A 384 -1.01 -24.78 10.17
CA MET A 384 0.47 -24.72 10.20
C MET A 384 1.03 -23.73 9.16
N ASP A 385 0.23 -23.29 8.19
CA ASP A 385 0.66 -22.40 7.11
C ASP A 385 0.35 -20.92 7.41
N VAL A 386 -0.41 -20.65 8.48
CA VAL A 386 -0.70 -19.28 8.92
C VAL A 386 0.58 -18.67 9.49
N PRO A 387 1.05 -17.52 8.96
CA PRO A 387 2.17 -16.82 9.57
C PRO A 387 1.90 -16.56 11.06
N ALA A 388 2.93 -16.77 11.89
CA ALA A 388 2.78 -16.55 13.31
C ALA A 388 2.48 -15.08 13.60
N TRP A 389 1.35 -14.81 14.22
CA TRP A 389 0.90 -13.46 14.56
C TRP A 389 0.26 -13.42 15.94
N HIS A 390 0.63 -12.41 16.75
CA HIS A 390 0.07 -12.21 18.06
C HIS A 390 -0.39 -10.76 18.23
N TRP A 391 -1.68 -10.55 18.49
CA TRP A 391 -2.23 -9.23 18.70
C TRP A 391 -1.83 -8.59 20.04
N GLY A 392 -1.25 -9.33 20.96
CA GLY A 392 -1.01 -8.87 22.31
C GLY A 392 -2.30 -8.66 23.12
N SER A 393 -2.19 -8.54 24.43
CA SER A 393 -3.30 -8.19 25.32
C SER A 393 -3.51 -6.66 25.35
N ARG A 394 -4.76 -6.20 25.37
CA ARG A 394 -5.12 -4.80 25.65
C ARG A 394 -4.75 -4.35 27.05
#